data_0e92699fcdfda73547320465f1d0a7e1
#
_entry.id   0e92699fcdfda73547320465f1d0a7e1
#
_cell.length_a   1.000
_cell.length_b   1.000
_cell.length_c   1.000
_cell.angle_alpha   90.00
_cell.angle_beta   90.00
_cell.angle_gamma   90.00
#
_symmetry.space_group_name_H-M   'P 1'
#
loop_
_entity.id
_entity.type
_entity.pdbx_description
1 polymer ?
#
loop_
_entity_poly.entity_id
_entity_poly.type
_entity_poly.pdbx_seq_one_letter_code
_entity_poly.pdbx_strand_id
1 'polypeptide(L)'
;MAGARQPLRVGQIITGDTGHRYRIDGALDGGGFGVVYRAARLAQTSDRVVRHVCVKVCASAADWHGEAHMGNLLAGRREVVEIVDAFAFGTGSRGVTRYVIVSELMREGTVGDLVDDPEWHGWPPARVRRELRDLLGVLKLMHAAGVTHRDIKPTNVFLRDGRLALGDFGIAKHSLTPGGSSLDAYTPAYMPADVDQYRHWGTWLDIYQVGLLACTLLTGRDWTNDDVSRIRDLTAPDDLKCWIWHATAARGLRYVDGTAALEAIGSLRAVDMGGTRGPASLRDQRVVVTGRFETGTQDELRDLIEDAGGVVQSAVSDDTSVLVRAHQIDNTVGGFEGRKLFSVRERKRRGQTIHVIDEHRLCRLVGLSPV
;
A
#
# COMPACT_ATOMS: atom_id res chain seq x y z
N MET A 1 -10.89 -19.44 -29.68
CA MET A 1 -10.01 -19.70 -28.53
C MET A 1 -10.32 -21.12 -28.07
N ALA A 2 -9.39 -22.06 -28.17
CA ALA A 2 -9.57 -23.43 -27.70
C ALA A 2 -9.69 -23.41 -26.17
N GLY A 3 -10.82 -23.86 -25.66
CA GLY A 3 -11.10 -23.89 -24.22
C GLY A 3 -10.01 -24.66 -23.47
N ALA A 4 -9.23 -23.96 -22.66
CA ALA A 4 -8.26 -24.60 -21.76
C ALA A 4 -9.02 -25.64 -20.92
N ARG A 5 -8.59 -26.91 -20.99
CA ARG A 5 -9.23 -28.04 -20.30
C ARG A 5 -9.16 -27.76 -18.80
N GLN A 6 -10.30 -27.50 -18.16
CA GLN A 6 -10.39 -27.23 -16.72
C GLN A 6 -9.68 -28.35 -15.94
N PRO A 7 -8.78 -28.00 -15.01
CA PRO A 7 -8.01 -28.98 -14.24
C PRO A 7 -8.88 -29.88 -13.34
N LEU A 8 -10.05 -29.40 -12.88
CA LEU A 8 -11.00 -30.14 -12.06
C LEU A 8 -12.39 -30.13 -12.72
N ARG A 9 -13.23 -31.15 -12.42
CA ARG A 9 -14.60 -31.29 -12.94
C ARG A 9 -15.60 -31.01 -11.84
N VAL A 10 -16.74 -30.45 -12.19
CA VAL A 10 -17.90 -30.34 -11.29
C VAL A 10 -18.30 -31.73 -10.79
N GLY A 11 -18.58 -31.83 -9.50
CA GLY A 11 -18.85 -33.10 -8.81
C GLY A 11 -17.62 -33.91 -8.40
N GLN A 12 -16.43 -33.57 -8.90
CA GLN A 12 -15.19 -34.24 -8.48
C GLN A 12 -14.91 -33.98 -7.01
N ILE A 13 -14.53 -35.03 -6.26
CA ILE A 13 -14.06 -34.93 -4.89
C ILE A 13 -12.54 -35.05 -4.90
N ILE A 14 -11.87 -34.10 -4.29
CA ILE A 14 -10.42 -34.14 -4.01
C ILE A 14 -10.23 -34.24 -2.50
N THR A 15 -9.13 -34.88 -2.07
CA THR A 15 -8.84 -35.11 -0.66
C THR A 15 -7.47 -34.50 -0.35
N GLY A 16 -7.41 -33.63 0.67
CA GLY A 16 -6.18 -33.05 1.17
C GLY A 16 -5.38 -34.02 2.07
N ASP A 17 -4.15 -33.65 2.37
CA ASP A 17 -3.23 -34.45 3.20
C ASP A 17 -3.77 -34.65 4.64
N THR A 18 -4.60 -33.75 5.12
CA THR A 18 -5.29 -33.83 6.42
C THR A 18 -6.53 -34.71 6.42
N GLY A 19 -6.86 -35.36 5.27
CA GLY A 19 -8.06 -36.16 5.09
C GLY A 19 -9.34 -35.33 4.86
N HIS A 20 -9.25 -34.02 4.72
CA HIS A 20 -10.39 -33.19 4.36
C HIS A 20 -10.79 -33.43 2.90
N ARG A 21 -12.10 -33.59 2.67
CA ARG A 21 -12.68 -33.86 1.36
C ARG A 21 -13.37 -32.61 0.82
N TYR A 22 -13.10 -32.28 -0.45
CA TYR A 22 -13.64 -31.10 -1.12
C TYR A 22 -14.33 -31.50 -2.42
N ARG A 23 -15.65 -31.29 -2.52
CA ARG A 23 -16.41 -31.50 -3.75
C ARG A 23 -16.42 -30.19 -4.54
N ILE A 24 -16.05 -30.25 -5.81
CA ILE A 24 -16.07 -29.12 -6.73
C ILE A 24 -17.50 -28.84 -7.17
N ASP A 25 -17.98 -27.62 -6.90
CA ASP A 25 -19.36 -27.22 -7.25
C ASP A 25 -19.42 -26.43 -8.57
N GLY A 26 -18.35 -25.70 -8.95
CA GLY A 26 -18.27 -24.96 -10.20
C GLY A 26 -17.00 -24.10 -10.29
N ALA A 27 -16.60 -23.71 -11.50
CA ALA A 27 -15.53 -22.75 -11.69
C ALA A 27 -16.04 -21.34 -11.36
N LEU A 28 -15.18 -20.53 -10.69
CA LEU A 28 -15.43 -19.12 -10.39
C LEU A 28 -14.63 -18.23 -11.35
N ASP A 29 -13.33 -18.51 -11.50
CA ASP A 29 -12.43 -17.72 -12.31
C ASP A 29 -11.27 -18.60 -12.84
N GLY A 30 -10.57 -18.12 -13.89
CA GLY A 30 -9.40 -18.77 -14.46
C GLY A 30 -8.50 -17.80 -15.19
N GLY A 31 -7.24 -17.75 -14.81
CA GLY A 31 -6.24 -16.86 -15.39
C GLY A 31 -4.82 -17.41 -15.31
N GLY A 32 -3.83 -16.54 -15.52
CA GLY A 32 -2.41 -16.91 -15.56
C GLY A 32 -1.86 -17.57 -14.29
N PHE A 33 -2.51 -17.34 -13.14
CA PHE A 33 -2.07 -17.83 -11.82
C PHE A 33 -2.82 -19.11 -11.37
N GLY A 34 -3.69 -19.64 -12.20
CA GLY A 34 -4.44 -20.87 -11.91
C GLY A 34 -5.93 -20.77 -12.20
N VAL A 35 -6.65 -21.77 -11.76
CA VAL A 35 -8.13 -21.86 -11.91
C VAL A 35 -8.75 -21.96 -10.52
N VAL A 36 -9.75 -21.12 -10.28
CA VAL A 36 -10.45 -20.99 -8.99
C VAL A 36 -11.85 -21.63 -9.10
N TYR A 37 -12.21 -22.41 -8.10
CA TYR A 37 -13.48 -23.11 -8.02
C TYR A 37 -14.20 -22.81 -6.72
N ARG A 38 -15.52 -22.72 -6.79
CA ARG A 38 -16.37 -22.91 -5.63
C ARG A 38 -16.44 -24.38 -5.30
N ALA A 39 -16.30 -24.74 -4.02
CA ALA A 39 -16.33 -26.11 -3.56
C ALA A 39 -17.03 -26.22 -2.20
N ALA A 40 -17.44 -27.43 -1.86
CA ALA A 40 -17.99 -27.78 -0.56
C ALA A 40 -17.01 -28.69 0.19
N ARG A 41 -16.55 -28.26 1.39
CA ARG A 41 -15.88 -29.15 2.33
C ARG A 41 -16.91 -30.12 2.89
N LEU A 42 -16.67 -31.42 2.73
CA LEU A 42 -17.51 -32.48 3.20
C LEU A 42 -17.07 -32.99 4.58
N ALA A 43 -17.98 -33.63 5.29
CA ALA A 43 -17.62 -34.40 6.47
C ALA A 43 -16.70 -35.57 6.09
N GLN A 44 -15.84 -36.02 7.00
CA GLN A 44 -14.85 -37.07 6.69
C GLN A 44 -15.49 -38.38 6.24
N THR A 45 -16.61 -38.79 6.84
CA THR A 45 -17.24 -40.07 6.64
C THR A 45 -18.57 -40.03 5.86
N SER A 46 -18.98 -38.84 5.38
CA SER A 46 -20.24 -38.66 4.63
C SER A 46 -20.16 -37.49 3.65
N ASP A 47 -21.10 -37.37 2.75
CA ASP A 47 -21.19 -36.27 1.79
C ASP A 47 -21.95 -35.05 2.35
N ARG A 48 -22.15 -34.98 3.68
CA ARG A 48 -22.74 -33.80 4.34
C ARG A 48 -21.80 -32.63 4.21
N VAL A 49 -22.31 -31.51 3.69
CA VAL A 49 -21.56 -30.26 3.57
C VAL A 49 -21.33 -29.68 4.95
N VAL A 50 -20.05 -29.39 5.27
CA VAL A 50 -19.63 -28.72 6.51
C VAL A 50 -19.58 -27.22 6.29
N ARG A 51 -18.89 -26.78 5.23
CA ARG A 51 -18.84 -25.38 4.79
C ARG A 51 -18.51 -25.28 3.31
N HIS A 52 -18.84 -24.14 2.70
CA HIS A 52 -18.35 -23.83 1.35
C HIS A 52 -16.96 -23.18 1.46
N VAL A 53 -16.14 -23.46 0.45
CA VAL A 53 -14.75 -23.01 0.36
C VAL A 53 -14.42 -22.60 -1.08
N CYS A 54 -13.30 -21.92 -1.25
CA CYS A 54 -12.68 -21.67 -2.53
C CYS A 54 -11.52 -22.65 -2.73
N VAL A 55 -11.41 -23.26 -3.93
CA VAL A 55 -10.33 -24.18 -4.29
C VAL A 55 -9.60 -23.60 -5.49
N LYS A 56 -8.34 -23.23 -5.31
CA LYS A 56 -7.46 -22.75 -6.38
C LYS A 56 -6.50 -23.86 -6.78
N VAL A 57 -6.47 -24.19 -8.06
CA VAL A 57 -5.42 -25.04 -8.66
C VAL A 57 -4.35 -24.10 -9.19
N CYS A 58 -3.22 -24.05 -8.53
CA CYS A 58 -2.11 -23.16 -8.86
C CYS A 58 -1.44 -23.55 -10.19
N ALA A 59 -0.94 -22.56 -10.92
CA ALA A 59 -0.25 -22.76 -12.19
C ALA A 59 1.10 -23.47 -12.02
N SER A 60 1.79 -23.23 -10.90
CA SER A 60 3.10 -23.81 -10.60
C SER A 60 3.26 -24.21 -9.12
N ALA A 61 4.25 -25.07 -8.85
CA ALA A 61 4.63 -25.40 -7.48
C ALA A 61 5.17 -24.16 -6.72
N ALA A 62 5.85 -23.27 -7.42
CA ALA A 62 6.44 -22.07 -6.80
C ALA A 62 5.33 -21.11 -6.30
N ASP A 63 4.28 -20.90 -7.09
CA ASP A 63 3.14 -20.08 -6.70
C ASP A 63 2.42 -20.69 -5.50
N TRP A 64 2.21 -22.02 -5.54
CA TRP A 64 1.59 -22.75 -4.43
C TRP A 64 2.38 -22.63 -3.13
N HIS A 65 3.71 -22.82 -3.17
CA HIS A 65 4.55 -22.66 -1.99
C HIS A 65 4.50 -21.24 -1.42
N GLY A 66 4.54 -20.24 -2.29
CA GLY A 66 4.44 -18.83 -1.89
C GLY A 66 3.12 -18.53 -1.18
N GLU A 67 2.00 -18.95 -1.77
CA GLU A 67 0.67 -18.71 -1.24
C GLU A 67 0.42 -19.48 0.07
N ALA A 68 0.83 -20.76 0.15
CA ALA A 68 0.75 -21.55 1.37
C ALA A 68 1.59 -20.98 2.51
N HIS A 69 2.81 -20.47 2.22
CA HIS A 69 3.66 -19.79 3.20
C HIS A 69 2.98 -18.54 3.75
N MET A 70 2.35 -17.73 2.89
CA MET A 70 1.60 -16.55 3.30
C MET A 70 0.42 -16.91 4.20
N GLY A 71 -0.32 -17.97 3.88
CA GLY A 71 -1.39 -18.46 4.73
C GLY A 71 -0.94 -18.80 6.15
N ASN A 72 0.26 -19.39 6.30
CA ASN A 72 0.84 -19.67 7.61
C ASN A 72 1.33 -18.41 8.33
N LEU A 73 2.00 -17.51 7.63
CA LEU A 73 2.53 -16.24 8.19
C LEU A 73 1.41 -15.36 8.74
N LEU A 74 0.27 -15.32 8.06
CA LEU A 74 -0.86 -14.44 8.36
C LEU A 74 -2.03 -15.17 9.05
N ALA A 75 -1.84 -16.42 9.46
CA ALA A 75 -2.89 -17.25 10.06
C ALA A 75 -3.59 -16.56 11.25
N GLY A 76 -4.92 -16.70 11.29
CA GLY A 76 -5.77 -16.16 12.35
C GLY A 76 -6.04 -14.66 12.28
N ARG A 77 -5.59 -13.98 11.24
CA ARG A 77 -5.89 -12.55 11.04
C ARG A 77 -7.19 -12.37 10.29
N ARG A 78 -8.08 -11.57 10.86
CA ARG A 78 -9.36 -11.24 10.23
C ARG A 78 -9.24 -10.38 8.96
N GLU A 79 -8.14 -9.65 8.83
CA GLU A 79 -7.83 -8.74 7.71
C GLU A 79 -7.24 -9.48 6.50
N VAL A 80 -7.23 -10.82 6.54
CA VAL A 80 -6.66 -11.68 5.49
C VAL A 80 -7.63 -12.83 5.21
N VAL A 81 -7.78 -13.19 3.94
CA VAL A 81 -8.53 -14.39 3.55
C VAL A 81 -7.84 -15.63 4.12
N GLU A 82 -8.58 -16.42 4.92
CA GLU A 82 -8.05 -17.61 5.58
C GLU A 82 -7.70 -18.71 4.57
N ILE A 83 -6.46 -19.19 4.60
CA ILE A 83 -6.08 -20.43 3.93
C ILE A 83 -6.39 -21.61 4.87
N VAL A 84 -7.26 -22.47 4.40
CA VAL A 84 -7.84 -23.61 5.17
C VAL A 84 -7.01 -24.86 5.01
N ASP A 85 -6.44 -25.05 3.82
CA ASP A 85 -5.67 -26.25 3.45
C ASP A 85 -4.78 -25.95 2.24
N ALA A 86 -3.64 -26.66 2.15
CA ALA A 86 -2.72 -26.56 1.03
C ALA A 86 -2.07 -27.93 0.79
N PHE A 87 -2.29 -28.52 -0.38
CA PHE A 87 -1.80 -29.86 -0.68
C PHE A 87 -1.54 -30.06 -2.17
N ALA A 88 -0.81 -31.12 -2.48
CA ALA A 88 -0.59 -31.55 -3.84
C ALA A 88 -1.17 -32.97 -4.05
N PHE A 89 -1.77 -33.22 -5.19
CA PHE A 89 -2.27 -34.55 -5.51
C PHE A 89 -2.00 -34.92 -6.97
N GLY A 90 -1.83 -36.21 -7.23
CA GLY A 90 -1.63 -36.74 -8.56
C GLY A 90 -2.97 -37.05 -9.27
N THR A 91 -3.07 -36.77 -10.56
CA THR A 91 -4.24 -37.09 -11.36
C THR A 91 -3.89 -38.05 -12.50
N GLY A 92 -4.63 -39.18 -12.55
CA GLY A 92 -4.60 -40.14 -13.66
C GLY A 92 -3.32 -40.97 -13.78
N SER A 93 -3.29 -41.89 -14.75
CA SER A 93 -2.19 -42.84 -14.99
C SER A 93 -0.88 -42.22 -15.47
N ARG A 94 -0.84 -40.94 -15.79
CA ARG A 94 0.36 -40.18 -16.20
C ARG A 94 0.96 -39.29 -15.10
N GLY A 95 0.41 -39.39 -13.87
CA GLY A 95 1.02 -38.75 -12.68
C GLY A 95 1.17 -37.22 -12.73
N VAL A 96 0.23 -36.49 -13.37
CA VAL A 96 0.28 -35.04 -13.35
C VAL A 96 -0.03 -34.55 -11.92
N THR A 97 0.96 -33.96 -11.25
CA THR A 97 0.78 -33.33 -9.95
C THR A 97 0.04 -32.02 -10.10
N ARG A 98 -0.97 -31.80 -9.27
CA ARG A 98 -1.71 -30.55 -9.14
C ARG A 98 -1.51 -29.99 -7.76
N TYR A 99 -1.26 -28.69 -7.70
CA TYR A 99 -1.02 -27.94 -6.48
C TYR A 99 -2.27 -27.16 -6.12
N VAL A 100 -2.79 -27.36 -4.93
CA VAL A 100 -4.09 -26.84 -4.50
C VAL A 100 -3.95 -26.00 -3.25
N ILE A 101 -4.55 -24.83 -3.29
CA ILE A 101 -4.85 -23.99 -2.12
C ILE A 101 -6.36 -24.03 -1.89
N VAL A 102 -6.76 -24.26 -0.66
CA VAL A 102 -8.14 -24.13 -0.21
C VAL A 102 -8.25 -22.94 0.73
N SER A 103 -9.09 -21.99 0.40
CA SER A 103 -9.36 -20.82 1.23
C SER A 103 -10.84 -20.75 1.62
N GLU A 104 -11.17 -19.92 2.58
CA GLU A 104 -12.57 -19.60 2.87
C GLU A 104 -13.25 -18.99 1.63
N LEU A 105 -14.55 -19.20 1.50
CA LEU A 105 -15.35 -18.58 0.45
C LEU A 105 -15.86 -17.22 0.96
N MET A 106 -15.34 -16.15 0.38
CA MET A 106 -15.74 -14.78 0.68
C MET A 106 -17.09 -14.48 0.01
N ARG A 107 -18.16 -14.43 0.82
CA ARG A 107 -19.55 -14.32 0.31
C ARG A 107 -19.98 -12.92 -0.01
N GLU A 108 -19.34 -11.92 0.59
CA GLU A 108 -19.65 -10.50 0.40
C GLU A 108 -18.95 -9.92 -0.84
N GLY A 109 -18.18 -10.75 -1.56
CA GLY A 109 -17.45 -10.33 -2.74
C GLY A 109 -16.19 -9.52 -2.44
N THR A 110 -15.79 -8.70 -3.39
CA THR A 110 -14.60 -7.87 -3.40
C THR A 110 -14.93 -6.38 -3.44
N VAL A 111 -13.94 -5.54 -3.26
CA VAL A 111 -14.08 -4.10 -3.55
C VAL A 111 -14.37 -3.87 -5.04
N GLY A 112 -13.89 -4.76 -5.94
CA GLY A 112 -14.23 -4.74 -7.36
C GLY A 112 -15.73 -4.89 -7.58
N ASP A 113 -16.36 -5.86 -6.90
CA ASP A 113 -17.82 -6.07 -6.98
C ASP A 113 -18.60 -4.84 -6.45
N LEU A 114 -18.06 -4.12 -5.43
CA LEU A 114 -18.64 -2.86 -5.00
C LEU A 114 -18.52 -1.76 -6.07
N VAL A 115 -17.38 -1.67 -6.76
CA VAL A 115 -17.17 -0.69 -7.85
C VAL A 115 -18.13 -0.94 -9.00
N ASP A 116 -18.47 -2.20 -9.28
CA ASP A 116 -19.43 -2.59 -10.33
C ASP A 116 -20.91 -2.36 -9.92
N ASP A 117 -21.17 -2.09 -8.62
CA ASP A 117 -22.50 -1.73 -8.12
C ASP A 117 -22.77 -0.24 -8.36
N PRO A 118 -23.71 0.14 -9.22
CA PRO A 118 -24.02 1.55 -9.53
C PRO A 118 -24.55 2.35 -8.32
N GLU A 119 -25.04 1.69 -7.28
CA GLU A 119 -25.53 2.33 -6.05
C GLU A 119 -24.39 2.62 -5.06
N TRP A 120 -23.20 2.08 -5.29
CA TRP A 120 -22.07 2.33 -4.40
C TRP A 120 -21.29 3.58 -4.80
N HIS A 121 -21.24 4.55 -3.90
CA HIS A 121 -20.58 5.85 -4.13
C HIS A 121 -19.36 6.06 -3.24
N GLY A 122 -18.76 4.97 -2.74
CA GLY A 122 -17.60 5.00 -1.88
C GLY A 122 -17.95 5.07 -0.39
N TRP A 123 -16.91 5.15 0.43
CA TRP A 123 -17.02 5.15 1.89
C TRP A 123 -16.65 6.51 2.48
N PRO A 124 -17.25 6.88 3.63
CA PRO A 124 -16.82 8.07 4.36
C PRO A 124 -15.32 8.01 4.72
N PRO A 125 -14.59 9.14 4.69
CA PRO A 125 -13.15 9.19 4.94
C PRO A 125 -12.70 8.54 6.25
N ALA A 126 -13.50 8.63 7.31
CA ALA A 126 -13.22 8.01 8.61
C ALA A 126 -13.21 6.47 8.52
N ARG A 127 -14.13 5.89 7.72
CA ARG A 127 -14.17 4.45 7.45
C ARG A 127 -12.96 4.03 6.61
N VAL A 128 -12.67 4.75 5.50
CA VAL A 128 -11.51 4.47 4.66
C VAL A 128 -10.23 4.46 5.48
N ARG A 129 -10.02 5.46 6.33
CA ARG A 129 -8.85 5.54 7.20
C ARG A 129 -8.71 4.33 8.14
N ARG A 130 -9.82 3.87 8.73
CA ARG A 130 -9.83 2.70 9.61
C ARG A 130 -9.45 1.44 8.83
N GLU A 131 -10.07 1.20 7.68
CA GLU A 131 -9.80 0.03 6.85
C GLU A 131 -8.35 0.02 6.33
N LEU A 132 -7.82 1.18 5.91
CA LEU A 132 -6.43 1.30 5.49
C LEU A 132 -5.44 1.01 6.63
N ARG A 133 -5.75 1.41 7.87
CA ARG A 133 -4.88 1.09 9.02
C ARG A 133 -4.79 -0.41 9.26
N ASP A 134 -5.91 -1.11 9.16
CA ASP A 134 -5.96 -2.56 9.33
C ASP A 134 -5.18 -3.27 8.21
N LEU A 135 -5.40 -2.87 6.96
CA LEU A 135 -4.67 -3.39 5.79
C LEU A 135 -3.16 -3.12 5.88
N LEU A 136 -2.76 -1.90 6.25
CA LEU A 136 -1.36 -1.54 6.47
C LEU A 136 -0.72 -2.32 7.63
N GLY A 137 -1.50 -2.72 8.63
CA GLY A 137 -1.09 -3.63 9.69
C GLY A 137 -0.67 -5.00 9.16
N VAL A 138 -1.38 -5.52 8.16
CA VAL A 138 -1.00 -6.76 7.44
C VAL A 138 0.28 -6.54 6.64
N LEU A 139 0.35 -5.48 5.84
CA LEU A 139 1.52 -5.18 5.02
C LEU A 139 2.78 -4.93 5.86
N LYS A 140 2.65 -4.32 7.03
CA LYS A 140 3.77 -4.17 7.98
C LYS A 140 4.40 -5.52 8.33
N LEU A 141 3.58 -6.54 8.60
CA LEU A 141 4.08 -7.87 8.92
C LEU A 141 4.70 -8.57 7.72
N MET A 142 4.05 -8.48 6.56
CA MET A 142 4.58 -9.03 5.31
C MET A 142 5.94 -8.41 4.97
N HIS A 143 6.03 -7.09 4.98
CA HIS A 143 7.24 -6.35 4.65
C HIS A 143 8.37 -6.60 5.66
N ALA A 144 8.06 -6.74 6.95
CA ALA A 144 9.02 -7.12 7.98
C ALA A 144 9.57 -8.54 7.78
N ALA A 145 8.76 -9.46 7.22
CA ALA A 145 9.19 -10.80 6.80
C ALA A 145 9.87 -10.81 5.43
N GLY A 146 10.10 -9.66 4.80
CA GLY A 146 10.71 -9.55 3.47
C GLY A 146 9.78 -9.99 2.32
N VAL A 147 8.47 -10.01 2.54
CA VAL A 147 7.47 -10.42 1.53
C VAL A 147 6.69 -9.21 1.02
N THR A 148 6.46 -9.17 -0.28
CA THR A 148 5.61 -8.19 -0.96
C THR A 148 4.40 -8.87 -1.59
N HIS A 149 3.25 -8.18 -1.61
CA HIS A 149 1.99 -8.71 -2.16
C HIS A 149 1.95 -8.67 -3.69
N ARG A 150 2.31 -7.53 -4.27
CA ARG A 150 2.46 -7.25 -5.72
C ARG A 150 1.17 -7.01 -6.50
N ASP A 151 0.01 -7.39 -6.01
CA ASP A 151 -1.25 -7.25 -6.75
C ASP A 151 -2.40 -6.76 -5.85
N ILE A 152 -2.17 -5.68 -5.11
CA ILE A 152 -3.21 -5.04 -4.31
C ILE A 152 -4.07 -4.19 -5.24
N LYS A 153 -5.28 -4.66 -5.51
CA LYS A 153 -6.27 -4.01 -6.37
C LYS A 153 -7.69 -4.34 -5.89
N PRO A 154 -8.72 -3.63 -6.35
CA PRO A 154 -10.10 -3.84 -5.90
C PRO A 154 -10.57 -5.30 -5.94
N THR A 155 -10.21 -6.05 -6.97
CA THR A 155 -10.63 -7.46 -7.13
C THR A 155 -9.91 -8.45 -6.21
N ASN A 156 -8.80 -8.04 -5.56
CA ASN A 156 -8.02 -8.86 -4.63
C ASN A 156 -8.21 -8.44 -3.16
N VAL A 157 -9.07 -7.46 -2.91
CA VAL A 157 -9.45 -7.02 -1.58
C VAL A 157 -10.91 -7.37 -1.35
N PHE A 158 -11.14 -8.33 -0.48
CA PHE A 158 -12.44 -8.92 -0.19
C PHE A 158 -13.15 -8.22 0.97
N LEU A 159 -14.43 -8.57 1.16
CA LEU A 159 -15.26 -8.09 2.25
C LEU A 159 -15.62 -9.25 3.20
N ARG A 160 -15.44 -9.01 4.51
CA ARG A 160 -15.87 -9.88 5.59
C ARG A 160 -16.52 -9.05 6.69
N ASP A 161 -17.80 -9.26 6.94
CA ASP A 161 -18.59 -8.46 7.89
C ASP A 161 -18.45 -6.95 7.60
N GLY A 162 -18.49 -6.58 6.33
CA GLY A 162 -18.31 -5.22 5.86
C GLY A 162 -16.91 -4.63 6.07
N ARG A 163 -15.89 -5.42 6.42
CA ARG A 163 -14.49 -5.01 6.62
C ARG A 163 -13.59 -5.58 5.52
N LEU A 164 -12.48 -4.89 5.22
CA LEU A 164 -11.53 -5.37 4.23
C LEU A 164 -10.77 -6.60 4.71
N ALA A 165 -10.56 -7.54 3.79
CA ALA A 165 -9.69 -8.70 3.95
C ALA A 165 -8.84 -8.87 2.68
N LEU A 166 -7.51 -8.85 2.84
CA LEU A 166 -6.56 -9.02 1.75
C LEU A 166 -6.52 -10.49 1.33
N GLY A 167 -6.60 -10.75 0.03
CA GLY A 167 -6.54 -12.11 -0.52
C GLY A 167 -5.75 -12.15 -1.82
N ASP A 168 -5.70 -13.32 -2.42
CA ASP A 168 -4.94 -13.66 -3.62
C ASP A 168 -3.44 -13.35 -3.51
N PHE A 169 -2.75 -14.19 -2.74
CA PHE A 169 -1.30 -14.14 -2.57
C PHE A 169 -0.54 -14.88 -3.68
N GLY A 170 -1.18 -15.18 -4.82
CA GLY A 170 -0.63 -16.02 -5.90
C GLY A 170 0.65 -15.47 -6.52
N ILE A 171 0.92 -14.16 -6.44
CA ILE A 171 2.17 -13.54 -6.89
C ILE A 171 3.00 -12.92 -5.78
N ALA A 172 2.56 -13.08 -4.53
CA ALA A 172 3.36 -12.64 -3.38
C ALA A 172 4.68 -13.41 -3.33
N LYS A 173 5.79 -12.69 -3.16
CA LYS A 173 7.14 -13.28 -3.17
C LYS A 173 8.01 -12.73 -2.05
N HIS A 174 8.85 -13.62 -1.54
CA HIS A 174 9.91 -13.23 -0.61
C HIS A 174 11.10 -12.62 -1.38
N SER A 175 11.67 -11.53 -0.89
CA SER A 175 12.79 -10.83 -1.55
C SER A 175 14.06 -11.69 -1.74
N LEU A 176 14.25 -12.70 -0.88
CA LEU A 176 15.38 -13.63 -0.96
C LEU A 176 15.13 -14.85 -1.87
N THR A 177 13.91 -15.02 -2.41
CA THR A 177 13.64 -16.09 -3.39
C THR A 177 14.28 -15.73 -4.72
N PRO A 178 14.96 -16.67 -5.43
CA PRO A 178 15.46 -16.41 -6.77
C PRO A 178 14.36 -15.85 -7.68
N GLY A 179 14.60 -14.69 -8.30
CA GLY A 179 13.58 -13.92 -9.04
C GLY A 179 12.48 -13.31 -8.18
N GLY A 180 12.57 -13.44 -6.85
CA GLY A 180 11.54 -12.95 -5.92
C GLY A 180 11.33 -11.45 -5.96
N SER A 181 12.32 -10.67 -6.32
CA SER A 181 12.26 -9.21 -6.45
C SER A 181 12.07 -8.73 -7.90
N SER A 182 12.00 -9.64 -8.89
CA SER A 182 11.80 -9.25 -10.30
C SER A 182 10.40 -8.71 -10.58
N LEU A 183 10.25 -7.93 -11.64
CA LEU A 183 8.97 -7.35 -12.09
C LEU A 183 8.26 -8.26 -13.13
N ASP A 184 8.31 -9.58 -12.96
CA ASP A 184 7.81 -10.53 -13.96
C ASP A 184 6.28 -10.62 -14.02
N ALA A 185 5.58 -10.24 -12.96
CA ALA A 185 4.13 -10.31 -12.88
C ALA A 185 3.55 -9.15 -12.05
N TYR A 186 2.67 -8.39 -12.67
CA TYR A 186 1.89 -7.30 -12.03
C TYR A 186 0.71 -6.90 -12.92
N THR A 187 -0.22 -6.11 -12.36
CA THR A 187 -1.32 -5.50 -13.10
C THR A 187 -0.92 -4.06 -13.50
N PRO A 188 -0.65 -3.74 -14.78
CA PRO A 188 -0.09 -2.45 -15.20
C PRO A 188 -0.89 -1.23 -14.75
N ALA A 189 -2.22 -1.31 -14.74
CA ALA A 189 -3.09 -0.20 -14.32
C ALA A 189 -2.87 0.26 -12.87
N TYR A 190 -2.31 -0.61 -12.01
CA TYR A 190 -2.05 -0.33 -10.59
C TYR A 190 -0.57 -0.12 -10.29
N MET A 191 0.22 0.21 -11.30
CA MET A 191 1.64 0.48 -11.18
C MET A 191 1.96 1.95 -11.45
N PRO A 192 2.97 2.54 -10.78
CA PRO A 192 3.38 3.91 -11.10
C PRO A 192 3.93 3.98 -12.53
N ALA A 193 3.71 5.13 -13.19
CA ALA A 193 4.16 5.37 -14.56
C ALA A 193 5.68 5.23 -14.76
N ASP A 194 6.45 5.34 -13.67
CA ASP A 194 7.92 5.20 -13.67
C ASP A 194 8.39 3.78 -13.33
N VAL A 195 7.50 2.78 -13.37
CA VAL A 195 7.81 1.37 -12.99
C VAL A 195 8.97 0.77 -13.77
N ASP A 196 9.09 1.10 -15.05
CA ASP A 196 10.16 0.58 -15.94
C ASP A 196 11.56 1.05 -15.53
N GLN A 197 11.66 2.08 -14.69
CA GLN A 197 12.93 2.53 -14.10
C GLN A 197 13.41 1.61 -12.96
N TYR A 198 12.57 0.69 -12.49
CA TYR A 198 12.88 -0.20 -11.40
C TYR A 198 13.21 -1.60 -11.92
N ARG A 199 14.29 -2.17 -11.41
CA ARG A 199 14.70 -3.55 -11.76
C ARG A 199 14.05 -4.60 -10.88
N HIS A 200 13.56 -4.18 -9.70
CA HIS A 200 13.08 -5.08 -8.66
C HIS A 200 11.85 -4.51 -7.97
N TRP A 201 10.97 -5.40 -7.56
CA TRP A 201 9.84 -5.07 -6.72
C TRP A 201 10.31 -4.66 -5.32
N GLY A 202 9.83 -3.53 -4.85
CA GLY A 202 10.06 -3.06 -3.49
C GLY A 202 8.75 -2.90 -2.72
N THR A 203 8.83 -2.94 -1.39
CA THR A 203 7.69 -2.75 -0.48
C THR A 203 6.88 -1.49 -0.74
N TRP A 204 7.54 -0.45 -1.22
CA TRP A 204 6.95 0.84 -1.61
C TRP A 204 6.01 0.76 -2.84
N LEU A 205 6.05 -0.32 -3.64
CA LEU A 205 5.10 -0.55 -4.73
C LEU A 205 3.75 -1.05 -4.19
N ASP A 206 3.75 -1.91 -3.17
CA ASP A 206 2.51 -2.28 -2.48
C ASP A 206 1.83 -1.04 -1.86
N ILE A 207 2.62 -0.10 -1.33
CA ILE A 207 2.09 1.15 -0.78
C ILE A 207 1.45 2.03 -1.87
N TYR A 208 2.02 2.05 -3.07
CA TYR A 208 1.41 2.73 -4.21
C TYR A 208 0.01 2.16 -4.52
N GLN A 209 -0.10 0.85 -4.57
CA GLN A 209 -1.37 0.16 -4.81
C GLN A 209 -2.41 0.45 -3.71
N VAL A 210 -1.98 0.49 -2.44
CA VAL A 210 -2.86 0.90 -1.33
C VAL A 210 -3.32 2.36 -1.47
N GLY A 211 -2.47 3.24 -2.00
CA GLY A 211 -2.84 4.62 -2.30
C GLY A 211 -3.97 4.72 -3.34
N LEU A 212 -3.89 3.93 -4.43
CA LEU A 212 -4.96 3.84 -5.43
C LEU A 212 -6.24 3.23 -4.84
N LEU A 213 -6.12 2.15 -4.07
CA LEU A 213 -7.24 1.53 -3.38
C LEU A 213 -7.95 2.54 -2.45
N ALA A 214 -7.21 3.41 -1.76
CA ALA A 214 -7.78 4.46 -0.92
C ALA A 214 -8.67 5.43 -1.73
N CYS A 215 -8.22 5.79 -2.94
CA CYS A 215 -9.02 6.62 -3.85
C CYS A 215 -10.28 5.89 -4.33
N THR A 216 -10.17 4.62 -4.69
CA THR A 216 -11.31 3.76 -5.06
C THR A 216 -12.35 3.72 -3.94
N LEU A 217 -11.91 3.47 -2.70
CA LEU A 217 -12.78 3.40 -1.52
C LEU A 217 -13.45 4.76 -1.20
N LEU A 218 -12.80 5.88 -1.48
CA LEU A 218 -13.36 7.22 -1.25
C LEU A 218 -14.40 7.61 -2.30
N THR A 219 -14.23 7.15 -3.54
CA THR A 219 -14.99 7.68 -4.69
C THR A 219 -16.04 6.73 -5.23
N GLY A 220 -16.00 5.46 -4.86
CA GLY A 220 -16.89 4.44 -5.41
C GLY A 220 -16.59 4.05 -6.86
N ARG A 221 -15.44 4.43 -7.40
CA ARG A 221 -15.01 4.05 -8.77
C ARG A 221 -13.59 3.52 -8.76
N ASP A 222 -13.24 2.69 -9.73
CA ASP A 222 -11.88 2.19 -9.86
C ASP A 222 -10.89 3.34 -10.15
N TRP A 223 -9.78 3.34 -9.43
CA TRP A 223 -8.69 4.28 -9.60
C TRP A 223 -7.43 3.55 -10.04
N THR A 224 -6.85 4.05 -11.12
CA THR A 224 -5.63 3.53 -11.73
C THR A 224 -4.50 4.57 -11.69
N ASN A 225 -3.33 4.20 -12.23
CA ASN A 225 -2.21 5.12 -12.39
C ASN A 225 -2.55 6.39 -13.18
N ASP A 226 -3.51 6.32 -14.11
CA ASP A 226 -3.93 7.45 -14.93
C ASP A 226 -4.69 8.53 -14.15
N ASP A 227 -5.27 8.15 -13.01
CA ASP A 227 -6.07 9.05 -12.17
C ASP A 227 -5.25 9.83 -11.11
N VAL A 228 -3.98 9.50 -10.89
CA VAL A 228 -3.16 10.04 -9.79
C VAL A 228 -3.09 11.58 -9.78
N SER A 229 -3.13 12.23 -10.94
CA SER A 229 -3.16 13.69 -11.05
C SER A 229 -4.39 14.33 -10.42
N ARG A 230 -5.48 13.56 -10.23
CA ARG A 230 -6.79 14.03 -9.73
C ARG A 230 -6.95 13.88 -8.21
N ILE A 231 -5.93 13.44 -7.48
CA ILE A 231 -5.99 13.26 -6.01
C ILE A 231 -6.40 14.56 -5.29
N ARG A 232 -6.08 15.71 -5.85
CA ARG A 232 -6.48 17.02 -5.31
C ARG A 232 -8.01 17.21 -5.27
N ASP A 233 -8.70 16.63 -6.23
CA ASP A 233 -10.15 16.78 -6.43
C ASP A 233 -10.96 15.87 -5.52
N LEU A 234 -10.29 14.99 -4.75
CA LEU A 234 -10.94 14.10 -3.82
C LEU A 234 -11.69 14.87 -2.73
N THR A 235 -12.93 14.47 -2.45
CA THR A 235 -13.70 14.95 -1.30
C THR A 235 -13.28 14.20 -0.04
N ALA A 236 -12.17 14.63 0.54
CA ALA A 236 -11.61 14.02 1.76
C ALA A 236 -10.83 15.09 2.56
N PRO A 237 -10.61 14.88 3.89
CA PRO A 237 -9.77 15.75 4.70
C PRO A 237 -8.34 15.86 4.11
N ASP A 238 -7.76 17.06 4.20
CA ASP A 238 -6.46 17.35 3.57
C ASP A 238 -5.32 16.46 4.06
N ASP A 239 -5.35 16.04 5.33
CA ASP A 239 -4.39 15.11 5.89
C ASP A 239 -4.47 13.71 5.24
N LEU A 240 -5.68 13.22 4.92
CA LEU A 240 -5.87 11.97 4.21
C LEU A 240 -5.45 12.11 2.73
N LYS A 241 -5.80 13.22 2.07
CA LYS A 241 -5.33 13.51 0.70
C LYS A 241 -3.80 13.57 0.64
N CYS A 242 -3.18 14.23 1.62
CA CYS A 242 -1.72 14.28 1.74
C CYS A 242 -1.11 12.88 1.91
N TRP A 243 -1.71 12.03 2.75
CA TRP A 243 -1.26 10.65 2.91
C TRP A 243 -1.37 9.86 1.60
N ILE A 244 -2.51 9.94 0.91
CA ILE A 244 -2.74 9.28 -0.39
C ILE A 244 -1.73 9.77 -1.41
N TRP A 245 -1.51 11.08 -1.49
CA TRP A 245 -0.54 11.65 -2.41
C TRP A 245 0.88 11.10 -2.16
N HIS A 246 1.32 11.01 -0.90
CA HIS A 246 2.62 10.41 -0.58
C HIS A 246 2.65 8.90 -0.87
N ALA A 247 1.56 8.17 -0.67
CA ALA A 247 1.48 6.77 -1.04
C ALA A 247 1.65 6.56 -2.55
N THR A 248 1.16 7.49 -3.39
CA THR A 248 1.20 7.42 -4.85
C THR A 248 2.28 8.28 -5.51
N ALA A 249 3.08 9.02 -4.75
CA ALA A 249 4.13 9.89 -5.26
C ALA A 249 5.29 9.12 -5.90
N ALA A 250 6.20 9.83 -6.56
CA ALA A 250 7.47 9.27 -7.02
C ALA A 250 8.26 8.62 -5.86
N ARG A 251 9.06 7.60 -6.15
CA ARG A 251 9.75 6.76 -5.16
C ARG A 251 10.40 7.51 -3.99
N GLY A 252 11.07 8.64 -4.27
CA GLY A 252 11.77 9.43 -3.24
C GLY A 252 10.86 10.17 -2.24
N LEU A 253 9.55 10.22 -2.49
CA LEU A 253 8.53 10.86 -1.65
C LEU A 253 7.51 9.86 -1.11
N ARG A 254 7.57 8.61 -1.55
CA ARG A 254 6.66 7.54 -1.15
C ARG A 254 7.08 6.92 0.19
N TYR A 255 6.11 6.44 0.97
CA TYR A 255 6.41 5.62 2.15
C TYR A 255 7.17 4.36 1.73
N VAL A 256 8.24 4.06 2.44
CA VAL A 256 9.16 2.96 2.08
C VAL A 256 8.53 1.58 2.28
N ASP A 257 7.62 1.44 3.24
CA ASP A 257 6.98 0.16 3.60
C ASP A 257 5.66 0.36 4.38
N GLY A 258 5.03 -0.76 4.73
CA GLY A 258 3.79 -0.76 5.52
C GLY A 258 3.94 -0.14 6.90
N THR A 259 5.12 -0.20 7.53
CA THR A 259 5.37 0.42 8.83
C THR A 259 5.31 1.95 8.72
N ALA A 260 6.08 2.52 7.79
CA ALA A 260 6.11 3.96 7.57
C ALA A 260 4.73 4.51 7.17
N ALA A 261 4.01 3.80 6.29
CA ALA A 261 2.68 4.19 5.86
C ALA A 261 1.64 4.11 6.99
N LEU A 262 1.70 3.07 7.84
CA LEU A 262 0.83 2.89 9.00
C LEU A 262 1.07 3.94 10.08
N GLU A 263 2.31 4.26 10.39
CA GLU A 263 2.68 5.33 11.31
C GLU A 263 2.16 6.67 10.82
N ALA A 264 2.33 6.94 9.53
CA ALA A 264 1.87 8.19 8.92
C ALA A 264 0.35 8.35 8.98
N ILE A 265 -0.43 7.31 8.66
CA ILE A 265 -1.91 7.37 8.71
C ILE A 265 -2.45 7.38 10.15
N GLY A 266 -1.71 6.81 11.11
CA GLY A 266 -2.06 6.75 12.53
C GLY A 266 -1.81 8.06 13.27
N SER A 267 -0.79 8.82 12.85
CA SER A 267 -0.33 10.06 13.48
C SER A 267 -0.92 11.32 12.82
N LEU A 268 -2.11 11.23 12.25
CA LEU A 268 -2.83 12.34 11.61
C LEU A 268 -3.30 13.44 12.60
N ARG A 269 -2.79 13.47 13.83
CA ARG A 269 -2.70 14.74 14.55
C ARG A 269 -1.81 15.63 13.70
N ALA A 270 -2.35 16.78 13.34
CA ALA A 270 -1.62 17.81 12.62
C ALA A 270 -0.25 17.97 13.28
N VAL A 271 0.80 17.48 12.61
CA VAL A 271 2.15 17.83 13.01
C VAL A 271 2.19 19.33 12.84
N ASP A 272 2.44 20.07 13.93
CA ASP A 272 2.52 21.52 13.87
C ASP A 272 3.64 21.89 12.88
N MET A 273 3.22 22.22 11.67
CA MET A 273 4.04 22.76 10.59
C MET A 273 3.86 24.29 10.51
N GLY A 274 3.28 24.89 11.56
CA GLY A 274 3.03 26.32 11.66
C GLY A 274 4.31 27.13 11.81
N GLY A 275 4.33 28.31 11.21
CA GLY A 275 5.49 29.18 11.06
C GLY A 275 5.71 30.20 12.17
N THR A 276 4.94 30.19 13.27
CA THR A 276 4.94 31.28 14.25
C THR A 276 5.82 31.04 15.50
N ARG A 277 6.14 29.78 15.82
CA ARG A 277 7.00 29.42 16.95
C ARG A 277 8.32 28.85 16.45
N GLY A 278 9.41 29.56 16.69
CA GLY A 278 10.74 29.17 16.28
C GLY A 278 11.78 29.49 17.35
N PRO A 279 13.05 29.23 17.09
CA PRO A 279 14.14 29.60 17.99
C PRO A 279 14.19 31.12 18.23
N ALA A 280 14.80 31.54 19.32
CA ALA A 280 15.00 32.96 19.63
C ALA A 280 16.09 33.60 18.74
N SER A 281 17.04 32.80 18.24
CA SER A 281 18.08 33.21 17.30
C SER A 281 18.44 32.06 16.37
N LEU A 282 19.13 32.35 15.27
CA LEU A 282 19.64 31.32 14.34
C LEU A 282 21.03 30.80 14.73
N ARG A 283 21.66 31.38 15.76
CA ARG A 283 22.99 30.96 16.21
C ARG A 283 22.99 29.45 16.53
N ASP A 284 23.95 28.75 15.94
CA ASP A 284 24.13 27.28 16.06
C ASP A 284 22.97 26.44 15.54
N GLN A 285 21.97 27.03 14.88
CA GLN A 285 20.86 26.31 14.26
C GLN A 285 21.30 25.74 12.90
N ARG A 286 20.89 24.51 12.64
CA ARG A 286 21.05 23.85 11.33
C ARG A 286 19.78 24.06 10.52
N VAL A 287 19.88 24.90 9.50
CA VAL A 287 18.76 25.50 8.80
C VAL A 287 18.62 24.94 7.39
N VAL A 288 17.44 24.49 7.04
CA VAL A 288 17.07 24.13 5.66
C VAL A 288 16.05 25.14 5.15
N VAL A 289 16.23 25.64 3.93
CA VAL A 289 15.30 26.56 3.27
C VAL A 289 14.53 25.84 2.15
N THR A 290 13.24 26.18 1.97
CA THR A 290 12.39 25.56 0.94
C THR A 290 11.35 26.53 0.38
N GLY A 291 11.16 26.52 -0.95
CA GLY A 291 10.24 27.38 -1.68
C GLY A 291 10.90 28.59 -2.32
N ARG A 292 10.09 29.48 -2.93
CA ARG A 292 10.49 30.78 -3.45
C ARG A 292 10.20 31.85 -2.42
N PHE A 293 11.22 32.64 -2.13
CA PHE A 293 11.15 33.71 -1.15
C PHE A 293 10.93 35.05 -1.85
N GLU A 294 10.17 35.94 -1.22
CA GLU A 294 9.95 37.31 -1.67
C GLU A 294 11.14 38.22 -1.30
N THR A 295 11.82 37.88 -0.22
CA THR A 295 12.92 38.64 0.34
C THR A 295 14.20 38.55 -0.50
N GLY A 296 14.37 37.50 -1.32
CA GLY A 296 15.57 37.29 -2.13
C GLY A 296 15.76 35.88 -2.64
N THR A 297 16.87 35.64 -3.30
CA THR A 297 17.30 34.33 -3.79
C THR A 297 17.68 33.39 -2.65
N GLN A 298 17.72 32.08 -2.91
CA GLN A 298 18.18 31.12 -1.89
C GLN A 298 19.63 31.35 -1.45
N ASP A 299 20.50 31.88 -2.31
CA ASP A 299 21.89 32.15 -1.99
C ASP A 299 22.00 33.40 -1.08
N GLU A 300 21.26 34.46 -1.38
CA GLU A 300 21.19 35.64 -0.51
C GLU A 300 20.64 35.31 0.88
N LEU A 301 19.62 34.43 0.96
CA LEU A 301 19.10 33.98 2.24
C LEU A 301 20.07 33.08 3.01
N ARG A 302 20.89 32.32 2.28
CA ARG A 302 21.96 31.51 2.88
C ARG A 302 22.95 32.46 3.61
N ASP A 303 23.45 33.46 2.92
CA ASP A 303 24.41 34.42 3.47
C ASP A 303 23.84 35.12 4.73
N LEU A 304 22.58 35.55 4.68
CA LEU A 304 21.88 36.15 5.82
C LEU A 304 21.74 35.22 7.02
N ILE A 305 21.47 33.93 6.77
CA ILE A 305 21.36 32.94 7.85
C ILE A 305 22.72 32.64 8.45
N GLU A 306 23.77 32.56 7.63
CA GLU A 306 25.16 32.34 8.08
C GLU A 306 25.70 33.55 8.85
N ASP A 307 25.42 34.77 8.42
CA ASP A 307 25.76 36.00 9.13
C ASP A 307 25.05 36.07 10.51
N ALA A 308 23.84 35.50 10.61
CA ALA A 308 23.12 35.37 11.88
C ALA A 308 23.61 34.20 12.77
N GLY A 309 24.68 33.50 12.34
CA GLY A 309 25.32 32.41 13.07
C GLY A 309 24.65 31.04 12.85
N GLY A 310 23.78 30.90 11.87
CA GLY A 310 23.18 29.63 11.47
C GLY A 310 24.04 28.83 10.48
N VAL A 311 23.81 27.55 10.34
CA VAL A 311 24.47 26.67 9.37
C VAL A 311 23.44 26.17 8.35
N VAL A 312 23.58 26.59 7.08
CA VAL A 312 22.63 26.22 6.04
C VAL A 312 22.94 24.85 5.48
N GLN A 313 21.91 24.00 5.42
CA GLN A 313 21.98 22.65 4.87
C GLN A 313 21.19 22.56 3.56
N SER A 314 21.71 21.80 2.58
CA SER A 314 21.03 21.54 1.29
C SER A 314 19.85 20.58 1.43
N ALA A 315 19.92 19.67 2.40
CA ALA A 315 18.92 18.61 2.66
C ALA A 315 18.61 18.50 4.15
N VAL A 316 17.44 17.99 4.47
CA VAL A 316 17.02 17.68 5.85
C VAL A 316 17.76 16.42 6.34
N SER A 317 18.38 16.54 7.52
CA SER A 317 19.16 15.49 8.18
C SER A 317 18.72 15.29 9.63
N ASP A 318 19.37 14.35 10.34
CA ASP A 318 19.11 14.11 11.77
C ASP A 318 19.53 15.32 12.64
N ASP A 319 20.42 16.15 12.14
CA ASP A 319 20.88 17.36 12.83
C ASP A 319 20.03 18.60 12.50
N THR A 320 19.12 18.53 11.54
CA THR A 320 18.30 19.70 11.17
C THR A 320 17.44 20.15 12.33
N SER A 321 17.55 21.44 12.70
CA SER A 321 16.80 22.05 13.79
C SER A 321 15.76 23.06 13.34
N VAL A 322 15.93 23.67 12.15
CA VAL A 322 15.02 24.68 11.60
C VAL A 322 14.74 24.40 10.13
N LEU A 323 13.48 24.49 9.73
CA LEU A 323 13.05 24.60 8.34
C LEU A 323 12.44 25.98 8.12
N VAL A 324 12.97 26.72 7.17
CA VAL A 324 12.37 27.97 6.69
C VAL A 324 11.53 27.69 5.47
N ARG A 325 10.25 28.04 5.55
CA ARG A 325 9.27 27.84 4.49
C ARG A 325 8.90 29.16 3.84
N ALA A 326 9.11 29.29 2.54
CA ALA A 326 8.62 30.43 1.78
C ALA A 326 7.10 30.50 1.74
N HIS A 327 6.55 31.68 1.49
CA HIS A 327 5.11 31.88 1.32
C HIS A 327 4.59 31.16 0.06
N GLN A 328 5.34 31.25 -1.04
CA GLN A 328 5.05 30.47 -2.26
C GLN A 328 5.89 29.22 -2.28
N ILE A 329 5.23 28.07 -2.19
CA ILE A 329 5.85 26.79 -2.46
C ILE A 329 5.51 26.45 -3.90
N ASP A 330 6.51 26.46 -4.79
CA ASP A 330 6.40 25.91 -6.13
C ASP A 330 6.19 24.41 -6.03
N ASN A 331 4.96 24.02 -5.86
CA ASN A 331 4.56 22.62 -5.86
C ASN A 331 4.30 22.14 -7.27
N THR A 332 5.35 21.88 -7.95
CA THR A 332 5.28 21.31 -9.30
C THR A 332 4.88 19.83 -9.28
N VAL A 333 4.85 19.18 -8.12
CA VAL A 333 4.50 17.76 -8.01
C VAL A 333 3.36 17.59 -7.01
N GLY A 334 2.14 17.45 -7.52
CA GLY A 334 0.96 17.06 -6.75
C GLY A 334 0.35 18.12 -5.83
N GLY A 335 1.00 19.22 -5.51
CA GLY A 335 0.42 20.41 -4.86
C GLY A 335 0.27 20.39 -3.34
N PHE A 336 0.72 19.35 -2.63
CA PHE A 336 0.53 19.29 -1.18
C PHE A 336 1.78 19.67 -0.38
N GLU A 337 2.92 19.10 -0.70
CA GLU A 337 4.19 19.50 -0.08
C GLU A 337 5.40 19.00 -0.87
N GLY A 338 6.51 19.74 -0.81
CA GLY A 338 7.78 19.37 -1.40
C GLY A 338 8.57 18.36 -0.56
N ARG A 339 9.63 17.78 -1.14
CA ARG A 339 10.48 16.76 -0.49
C ARG A 339 11.01 17.18 0.88
N LYS A 340 11.44 18.44 1.03
CA LYS A 340 12.01 18.95 2.30
C LYS A 340 10.96 19.05 3.40
N LEU A 341 9.75 19.53 3.08
CA LEU A 341 8.62 19.57 4.01
C LEU A 341 8.17 18.17 4.45
N PHE A 342 8.06 17.25 3.51
CA PHE A 342 7.76 15.85 3.80
C PHE A 342 8.80 15.24 4.76
N SER A 343 10.08 15.41 4.46
CA SER A 343 11.17 14.90 5.31
C SER A 343 11.11 15.46 6.74
N VAL A 344 10.83 16.75 6.89
CA VAL A 344 10.66 17.38 8.21
C VAL A 344 9.45 16.80 8.94
N ARG A 345 8.31 16.63 8.25
CA ARG A 345 7.10 16.05 8.84
C ARG A 345 7.34 14.65 9.38
N GLU A 346 7.98 13.79 8.59
CA GLU A 346 8.28 12.42 8.99
C GLU A 346 9.24 12.36 10.19
N ARG A 347 10.24 13.25 10.23
CA ARG A 347 11.18 13.34 11.36
C ARG A 347 10.51 13.85 12.62
N LYS A 348 9.66 14.88 12.51
CA LYS A 348 8.85 15.36 13.65
C LYS A 348 7.91 14.27 14.18
N ARG A 349 7.34 13.42 13.33
CA ARG A 349 6.53 12.26 13.75
C ARG A 349 7.35 11.24 14.56
N ARG A 350 8.63 11.09 14.24
CA ARG A 350 9.58 10.23 14.97
C ARG A 350 10.17 10.87 16.23
N GLY A 351 9.69 12.07 16.59
CA GLY A 351 10.07 12.75 17.79
C GLY A 351 11.25 13.73 17.66
N GLN A 352 11.76 13.95 16.44
CA GLN A 352 12.80 14.98 16.25
C GLN A 352 12.19 16.38 16.40
N THR A 353 12.87 17.24 17.18
CA THR A 353 12.46 18.63 17.33
C THR A 353 13.00 19.44 16.18
N ILE A 354 12.12 19.83 15.25
CA ILE A 354 12.44 20.73 14.14
C ILE A 354 11.44 21.88 14.16
N HIS A 355 11.95 23.12 14.26
CA HIS A 355 11.14 24.31 14.14
C HIS A 355 10.84 24.59 12.67
N VAL A 356 9.57 24.79 12.34
CA VAL A 356 9.16 25.26 11.01
C VAL A 356 8.81 26.73 11.15
N ILE A 357 9.51 27.59 10.45
CA ILE A 357 9.29 29.04 10.47
C ILE A 357 8.95 29.54 9.06
N ASP A 358 8.15 30.60 8.99
CA ASP A 358 7.86 31.30 7.74
C ASP A 358 8.94 32.37 7.43
N GLU A 359 8.82 32.94 6.24
CA GLU A 359 9.72 33.99 5.76
C GLU A 359 9.70 35.22 6.64
N HIS A 360 8.53 35.64 7.14
CA HIS A 360 8.40 36.78 8.05
C HIS A 360 9.15 36.56 9.37
N ARG A 361 9.13 35.33 9.88
CA ARG A 361 9.89 35.01 11.09
C ARG A 361 11.39 34.99 10.81
N LEU A 362 11.81 34.46 9.64
CA LEU A 362 13.19 34.51 9.22
C LEU A 362 13.69 35.95 9.16
N CYS A 363 12.99 36.86 8.47
CA CYS A 363 13.35 38.26 8.36
C CYS A 363 13.61 38.90 9.73
N ARG A 364 12.71 38.65 10.69
CA ARG A 364 12.92 39.16 12.08
C ARG A 364 14.16 38.58 12.75
N LEU A 365 14.53 37.35 12.49
CA LEU A 365 15.69 36.68 13.07
C LEU A 365 17.01 37.17 12.47
N VAL A 366 16.99 37.59 11.21
CA VAL A 366 18.16 38.15 10.49
C VAL A 366 18.18 39.71 10.48
N GLY A 367 17.23 40.34 11.18
CA GLY A 367 17.23 41.81 11.31
C GLY A 367 16.66 42.56 10.11
N LEU A 368 15.90 41.89 9.24
CA LEU A 368 15.21 42.50 8.11
C LEU A 368 13.77 42.85 8.46
N SER A 369 13.26 43.94 7.88
CA SER A 369 11.82 44.20 7.91
C SER A 369 11.12 43.21 7.00
N PRO A 370 10.00 42.61 7.46
CA PRO A 370 9.19 41.75 6.58
C PRO A 370 8.64 42.55 5.38
N VAL A 371 8.71 42.00 4.20
CA VAL A 371 8.10 42.57 2.99
C VAL A 371 6.57 42.44 3.06
#